data_f53118111636525e8933a435be731666
#
_entry.id   f53118111636525e8933a435be731666
#
_cell.length_a   1.000
_cell.length_b   1.000
_cell.length_c   1.000
_cell.angle_alpha   90.00
_cell.angle_beta   90.00
_cell.angle_gamma   90.00
#
_symmetry.space_group_name_H-M   'P 1'
#
loop_
_entity.id
_entity.type
_entity.pdbx_description
1 polymer ?
#
loop_
_entity_poly.entity_id
_entity_poly.type
_entity_poly.pdbx_seq_one_letter_code
_entity_poly.pdbx_strand_id
1 'polypeptide(L)'
;MALYNSILETIGRTPIVRLNRLAPKHVSMYVKVESFNPGGSVKDRLALSVVLDAEAKGLLKPGDTIAECTSGNVGIALAMVAAARGYEFVAVMSDSYSVERRKLIRAYGGKVILFPGALGSSGGNRIADELAKKHGWFRARQFDNPANPAFHRETTASEILSDFAGKRLDYFVTGFGTTGTLTGVGQMLKLARPDVRVVATEPANAAVLSGKPWQLHRIQGWAPDFVPSVLDRSVIDELLLVDEVEGRDTARRLAAEEGIFVGISAGATLATALKVAAR
;
A
#
# COMPACT_ATOMS: atom_id res chain seq x y z
N MET A 1 -14.46 14.37 20.72
CA MET A 1 -13.31 15.00 20.05
C MET A 1 -12.07 14.26 20.52
N ALA A 2 -11.17 13.92 19.60
CA ALA A 2 -9.92 13.25 19.95
C ALA A 2 -8.78 14.29 19.92
N LEU A 3 -7.98 14.34 20.98
CA LEU A 3 -6.78 15.14 21.06
C LEU A 3 -5.59 14.22 20.81
N TYR A 4 -4.73 14.56 19.88
CA TYR A 4 -3.55 13.76 19.50
C TYR A 4 -2.26 14.53 19.80
N ASN A 5 -1.24 13.82 20.26
CA ASN A 5 0.08 14.41 20.54
C ASN A 5 0.97 14.44 19.29
N SER A 6 0.65 13.67 18.28
CA SER A 6 1.39 13.60 17.01
C SER A 6 0.46 13.27 15.85
N ILE A 7 0.81 13.76 14.65
CA ILE A 7 0.14 13.38 13.42
C ILE A 7 0.19 11.86 13.19
N LEU A 8 1.20 11.18 13.71
CA LEU A 8 1.36 9.74 13.56
C LEU A 8 0.28 8.93 14.28
N GLU A 9 -0.33 9.48 15.34
CA GLU A 9 -1.44 8.85 16.08
C GLU A 9 -2.76 8.85 15.28
N THR A 10 -2.83 9.63 14.20
CA THR A 10 -3.99 9.68 13.30
C THR A 10 -3.92 8.64 12.18
N ILE A 11 -2.80 7.90 12.07
CA ILE A 11 -2.65 6.83 11.07
C ILE A 11 -3.53 5.64 11.46
N GLY A 12 -4.27 5.13 10.48
CA GLY A 12 -5.22 4.03 10.70
C GLY A 12 -6.61 4.52 11.08
N ARG A 13 -7.44 3.59 11.59
CA ARG A 13 -8.86 3.83 11.88
C ARG A 13 -9.61 4.53 10.75
N THR A 14 -9.23 4.18 9.52
CA THR A 14 -9.82 4.73 8.31
C THR A 14 -11.25 4.23 8.14
N PRO A 15 -12.17 5.07 7.62
CA PRO A 15 -13.58 4.70 7.51
C PRO A 15 -13.78 3.57 6.49
N ILE A 16 -14.79 2.75 6.77
CA ILE A 16 -15.35 1.79 5.81
C ILE A 16 -16.69 2.36 5.30
N VAL A 17 -16.77 2.64 4.01
CA VAL A 17 -17.91 3.32 3.39
C VAL A 17 -18.65 2.36 2.48
N ARG A 18 -20.00 2.29 2.62
CA ARG A 18 -20.86 1.51 1.74
C ARG A 18 -20.97 2.20 0.39
N LEU A 19 -20.91 1.41 -0.69
CA LEU A 19 -21.20 1.87 -2.04
C LEU A 19 -22.72 1.72 -2.29
N ASN A 20 -23.35 2.79 -2.76
CA ASN A 20 -24.81 2.82 -2.93
C ASN A 20 -25.28 2.83 -4.39
N ARG A 21 -24.40 3.29 -5.29
CA ARG A 21 -24.72 3.47 -6.71
C ARG A 21 -23.94 2.51 -7.63
N LEU A 22 -22.68 2.23 -7.28
CA LEU A 22 -21.82 1.34 -8.06
C LEU A 22 -22.04 -0.14 -7.76
N ALA A 23 -22.46 -0.46 -6.53
CA ALA A 23 -22.67 -1.84 -6.11
C ALA A 23 -23.89 -2.46 -6.85
N PRO A 24 -23.81 -3.73 -7.34
CA PRO A 24 -24.97 -4.45 -7.79
C PRO A 24 -26.03 -4.55 -6.68
N LYS A 25 -27.31 -4.47 -7.03
CA LYS A 25 -28.42 -4.40 -6.05
C LYS A 25 -28.49 -5.59 -5.09
N HIS A 26 -28.00 -6.75 -5.49
CA HIS A 26 -28.01 -7.98 -4.69
C HIS A 26 -26.80 -8.13 -3.77
N VAL A 27 -25.82 -7.19 -3.81
CA VAL A 27 -24.58 -7.25 -3.04
C VAL A 27 -24.41 -6.00 -2.17
N SER A 28 -23.98 -6.19 -0.93
CA SER A 28 -23.49 -5.09 -0.09
C SER A 28 -21.98 -4.93 -0.27
N MET A 29 -21.55 -3.85 -0.92
CA MET A 29 -20.14 -3.54 -1.14
C MET A 29 -19.69 -2.40 -0.26
N TYR A 30 -18.47 -2.51 0.24
CA TYR A 30 -17.83 -1.51 1.08
C TYR A 30 -16.41 -1.26 0.61
N VAL A 31 -15.94 -0.04 0.80
CA VAL A 31 -14.54 0.35 0.55
C VAL A 31 -13.91 0.89 1.83
N LYS A 32 -12.73 0.39 2.18
CA LYS A 32 -11.93 0.96 3.27
C LYS A 32 -11.09 2.10 2.71
N VAL A 33 -11.42 3.33 3.09
CA VAL A 33 -10.90 4.54 2.44
C VAL A 33 -9.57 4.95 3.07
N GLU A 34 -8.49 4.32 2.63
CA GLU A 34 -7.13 4.54 3.16
C GLU A 34 -6.54 5.92 2.82
N SER A 35 -7.18 6.70 1.96
CA SER A 35 -6.84 8.12 1.74
C SER A 35 -7.14 9.03 2.94
N PHE A 36 -7.84 8.54 3.95
CA PHE A 36 -8.05 9.25 5.23
C PHE A 36 -6.82 9.20 6.15
N ASN A 37 -5.82 8.40 5.84
CA ASN A 37 -4.53 8.53 6.52
C ASN A 37 -3.91 9.92 6.23
N PRO A 38 -3.13 10.51 7.15
CA PRO A 38 -2.64 11.89 7.04
C PRO A 38 -1.74 12.16 5.84
N GLY A 39 -0.98 11.17 5.35
CA GLY A 39 -0.21 11.23 4.11
C GLY A 39 -1.01 10.82 2.87
N GLY A 40 -2.32 10.55 3.02
CA GLY A 40 -3.26 10.29 1.93
C GLY A 40 -3.22 8.87 1.36
N SER A 41 -2.62 7.89 2.03
CA SER A 41 -2.60 6.52 1.52
C SER A 41 -2.38 5.46 2.59
N VAL A 42 -2.63 4.19 2.23
CA VAL A 42 -2.32 3.00 3.04
C VAL A 42 -0.84 2.89 3.40
N LYS A 43 0.04 3.60 2.70
CA LYS A 43 1.49 3.52 2.92
C LYS A 43 1.95 4.23 4.20
N ASP A 44 1.12 5.07 4.80
CA ASP A 44 1.39 5.66 6.10
C ASP A 44 1.52 4.58 7.17
N ARG A 45 0.69 3.54 7.10
CA ARG A 45 0.75 2.37 7.99
C ARG A 45 2.10 1.64 7.86
N LEU A 46 2.54 1.38 6.63
CA LEU A 46 3.82 0.74 6.36
C LEU A 46 4.99 1.61 6.87
N ALA A 47 4.98 2.90 6.56
CA ALA A 47 6.05 3.80 6.97
C ALA A 47 6.19 3.86 8.50
N LEU A 48 5.06 4.02 9.21
CA LEU A 48 5.05 4.03 10.67
C LEU A 48 5.55 2.70 11.24
N SER A 49 5.05 1.57 10.74
CA SER A 49 5.41 0.25 11.24
C SER A 49 6.90 -0.04 11.13
N VAL A 50 7.49 0.27 9.97
CA VAL A 50 8.92 0.01 9.71
C VAL A 50 9.81 0.87 10.62
N VAL A 51 9.43 2.12 10.84
CA VAL A 51 10.20 3.03 11.71
C VAL A 51 10.11 2.60 13.17
N LEU A 52 8.90 2.30 13.67
CA LEU A 52 8.71 1.85 15.06
C LEU A 52 9.41 0.51 15.33
N ASP A 53 9.34 -0.44 14.41
CA ASP A 53 10.03 -1.73 14.52
C ASP A 53 11.56 -1.55 14.55
N ALA A 54 12.09 -0.67 13.70
CA ALA A 54 13.53 -0.36 13.66
C ALA A 54 14.02 0.31 14.93
N GLU A 55 13.23 1.23 15.50
CA GLU A 55 13.51 1.86 16.79
C GLU A 55 13.51 0.83 17.93
N ALA A 56 12.48 -0.01 17.99
CA ALA A 56 12.34 -1.05 19.01
C ALA A 56 13.52 -2.05 18.98
N LYS A 57 14.07 -2.30 17.79
CA LYS A 57 15.24 -3.17 17.59
C LYS A 57 16.60 -2.45 17.74
N GLY A 58 16.59 -1.15 17.99
CA GLY A 58 17.82 -0.33 18.07
C GLY A 58 18.57 -0.18 16.73
N LEU A 59 17.88 -0.47 15.61
CA LEU A 59 18.44 -0.34 14.25
C LEU A 59 18.35 1.09 13.72
N LEU A 60 17.52 1.93 14.32
CA LEU A 60 17.31 3.33 13.97
C LEU A 60 17.43 4.18 15.25
N LYS A 61 18.29 5.18 15.23
CA LYS A 61 18.57 6.07 16.35
C LYS A 61 18.35 7.52 15.96
N PRO A 62 18.06 8.42 16.91
CA PRO A 62 17.91 9.85 16.63
C PRO A 62 19.08 10.40 15.81
N GLY A 63 18.76 11.11 14.72
CA GLY A 63 19.76 11.66 13.78
C GLY A 63 20.16 10.75 12.63
N ASP A 64 19.73 9.49 12.63
CA ASP A 64 19.96 8.59 11.50
C ASP A 64 19.17 9.01 10.26
N THR A 65 19.64 8.54 9.11
CA THR A 65 18.96 8.73 7.82
C THR A 65 18.25 7.46 7.39
N ILE A 66 16.97 7.59 7.04
CA ILE A 66 16.18 6.52 6.43
C ILE A 66 16.30 6.63 4.91
N ALA A 67 16.54 5.52 4.22
CA ALA A 67 16.58 5.47 2.76
C ALA A 67 15.59 4.45 2.22
N GLU A 68 14.92 4.77 1.10
CA GLU A 68 14.02 3.82 0.43
C GLU A 68 13.96 4.04 -1.08
N CYS A 69 13.89 2.92 -1.83
CA CYS A 69 13.52 2.93 -3.23
C CYS A 69 11.99 2.97 -3.34
N THR A 70 11.43 4.01 -3.96
CA THR A 70 9.99 4.21 -3.91
C THR A 70 9.42 4.84 -5.19
N SER A 71 8.20 4.41 -5.56
CA SER A 71 7.40 5.02 -6.63
C SER A 71 6.60 6.26 -6.18
N GLY A 72 6.56 6.58 -4.91
CA GLY A 72 5.91 7.79 -4.41
C GLY A 72 5.24 7.68 -3.06
N ASN A 73 4.12 6.97 -2.90
CA ASN A 73 3.34 7.00 -1.65
C ASN A 73 4.13 6.48 -0.44
N VAL A 74 4.97 5.46 -0.60
CA VAL A 74 5.88 5.04 0.49
C VAL A 74 6.89 6.13 0.81
N GLY A 75 7.44 6.81 -0.20
CA GLY A 75 8.36 7.92 0.00
C GLY A 75 7.71 9.12 0.69
N ILE A 76 6.47 9.45 0.32
CA ILE A 76 5.70 10.52 1.01
C ILE A 76 5.47 10.15 2.47
N ALA A 77 5.02 8.91 2.72
CA ALA A 77 4.74 8.43 4.06
C ALA A 77 6.00 8.36 4.94
N LEU A 78 7.11 7.82 4.41
CA LEU A 78 8.39 7.80 5.13
C LEU A 78 8.93 9.21 5.40
N ALA A 79 8.79 10.16 4.45
CA ALA A 79 9.18 11.55 4.66
C ALA A 79 8.36 12.19 5.78
N MET A 80 7.03 11.96 5.83
CA MET A 80 6.15 12.45 6.89
C MET A 80 6.54 11.85 8.26
N VAL A 81 6.72 10.52 8.32
CA VAL A 81 7.11 9.84 9.57
C VAL A 81 8.49 10.30 10.04
N ALA A 82 9.46 10.40 9.12
CA ALA A 82 10.80 10.89 9.42
C ALA A 82 10.76 12.31 9.98
N ALA A 83 10.03 13.23 9.34
CA ALA A 83 9.85 14.60 9.82
C ALA A 83 9.26 14.63 11.24
N ALA A 84 8.20 13.84 11.50
CA ALA A 84 7.54 13.80 12.81
C ALA A 84 8.39 13.15 13.92
N ARG A 85 9.37 12.30 13.55
CA ARG A 85 10.24 11.58 14.48
C ARG A 85 11.67 12.15 14.56
N GLY A 86 11.99 13.18 13.77
CA GLY A 86 13.32 13.83 13.78
C GLY A 86 14.41 13.05 13.03
N TYR A 87 14.03 12.26 12.00
CA TYR A 87 14.97 11.57 11.12
C TYR A 87 15.15 12.31 9.80
N GLU A 88 16.31 12.11 9.16
CA GLU A 88 16.48 12.45 7.75
C GLU A 88 15.86 11.38 6.85
N PHE A 89 15.36 11.77 5.68
CA PHE A 89 14.84 10.82 4.70
C PHE A 89 15.41 11.04 3.30
N VAL A 90 15.81 9.96 2.64
CA VAL A 90 16.31 9.94 1.27
C VAL A 90 15.47 8.96 0.44
N ALA A 91 14.72 9.50 -0.52
CA ALA A 91 14.00 8.72 -1.52
C ALA A 91 14.89 8.47 -2.74
N VAL A 92 15.08 7.20 -3.10
CA VAL A 92 15.64 6.80 -4.40
C VAL A 92 14.46 6.52 -5.33
N MET A 93 14.28 7.36 -6.36
CA MET A 93 13.05 7.39 -7.15
C MET A 93 13.35 7.39 -8.64
N SER A 94 12.58 6.64 -9.42
CA SER A 94 12.66 6.71 -10.87
C SER A 94 12.30 8.11 -11.40
N ASP A 95 13.01 8.56 -12.43
CA ASP A 95 12.76 9.81 -13.13
C ASP A 95 11.43 9.80 -13.92
N SER A 96 10.85 8.63 -14.17
CA SER A 96 9.55 8.46 -14.82
C SER A 96 8.34 8.80 -13.95
N TYR A 97 8.50 8.91 -12.62
CA TYR A 97 7.41 9.21 -11.71
C TYR A 97 7.12 10.72 -11.59
N SER A 98 5.90 11.05 -11.15
CA SER A 98 5.38 12.41 -11.16
C SER A 98 6.18 13.38 -10.29
N VAL A 99 6.27 14.63 -10.76
CA VAL A 99 6.97 15.73 -10.08
C VAL A 99 6.29 16.09 -8.76
N GLU A 100 4.96 15.94 -8.65
CA GLU A 100 4.16 16.24 -7.46
C GLU A 100 4.63 15.42 -6.26
N ARG A 101 4.91 14.14 -6.45
CA ARG A 101 5.42 13.26 -5.38
C ARG A 101 6.79 13.70 -4.87
N ARG A 102 7.67 14.14 -5.79
CA ARG A 102 8.98 14.70 -5.44
C ARG A 102 8.84 15.98 -4.62
N LYS A 103 7.87 16.85 -4.99
CA LYS A 103 7.55 18.08 -4.26
C LYS A 103 7.04 17.78 -2.86
N LEU A 104 6.13 16.80 -2.69
CA LEU A 104 5.62 16.39 -1.39
C LEU A 104 6.73 15.82 -0.48
N ILE A 105 7.58 14.94 -0.99
CA ILE A 105 8.72 14.42 -0.22
C ILE A 105 9.62 15.56 0.25
N ARG A 106 9.93 16.52 -0.62
CA ARG A 106 10.75 17.68 -0.27
C ARG A 106 10.05 18.63 0.72
N ALA A 107 8.72 18.77 0.64
CA ALA A 107 7.94 19.58 1.58
C ALA A 107 8.02 19.04 3.01
N TYR A 108 8.16 17.72 3.18
CA TYR A 108 8.47 17.06 4.46
C TYR A 108 9.95 17.09 4.85
N GLY A 109 10.81 17.78 4.07
CA GLY A 109 12.26 17.83 4.33
C GLY A 109 13.06 16.67 3.72
N GLY A 110 12.43 15.73 3.05
CA GLY A 110 13.12 14.58 2.43
C GLY A 110 13.94 14.97 1.20
N LYS A 111 15.04 14.26 0.98
CA LYS A 111 15.92 14.37 -0.20
C LYS A 111 15.47 13.36 -1.27
N VAL A 112 15.61 13.69 -2.55
CA VAL A 112 15.24 12.82 -3.67
C VAL A 112 16.44 12.63 -4.59
N ILE A 113 16.84 11.37 -4.76
CA ILE A 113 17.85 10.93 -5.72
C ILE A 113 17.12 10.23 -6.87
N LEU A 114 17.34 10.69 -8.10
CA LEU A 114 16.68 10.13 -9.28
C LEU A 114 17.56 9.07 -9.95
N PHE A 115 16.92 8.04 -10.50
CA PHE A 115 17.55 7.04 -11.36
C PHE A 115 16.73 6.81 -12.63
N PRO A 116 17.36 6.31 -13.72
CA PRO A 116 16.66 6.03 -14.98
C PRO A 116 15.56 4.99 -14.83
N GLY A 117 14.34 5.31 -15.26
CA GLY A 117 13.16 4.43 -15.13
C GLY A 117 13.30 3.07 -15.78
N ALA A 118 14.14 2.96 -16.82
CA ALA A 118 14.43 1.69 -17.50
C ALA A 118 15.06 0.62 -16.59
N LEU A 119 15.62 1.00 -15.43
CA LEU A 119 16.20 0.06 -14.46
C LEU A 119 15.16 -0.69 -13.62
N GLY A 120 13.88 -0.31 -13.69
CA GLY A 120 12.81 -0.94 -12.91
C GLY A 120 12.96 -0.83 -11.40
N SER A 121 12.10 -1.51 -10.66
CA SER A 121 12.14 -1.51 -9.20
C SER A 121 13.38 -2.24 -8.65
N SER A 122 13.78 -3.32 -9.28
CA SER A 122 14.99 -4.09 -8.91
C SER A 122 16.26 -3.23 -9.02
N GLY A 123 16.42 -2.48 -10.12
CA GLY A 123 17.56 -1.57 -10.29
C GLY A 123 17.57 -0.43 -9.28
N GLY A 124 16.41 0.16 -9.02
CA GLY A 124 16.26 1.21 -8.00
C GLY A 124 16.59 0.72 -6.59
N ASN A 125 16.16 -0.49 -6.22
CA ASN A 125 16.49 -1.10 -4.93
C ASN A 125 18.00 -1.34 -4.78
N ARG A 126 18.67 -1.83 -5.84
CA ARG A 126 20.14 -2.00 -5.83
C ARG A 126 20.85 -0.67 -5.58
N ILE A 127 20.46 0.41 -6.26
CA ILE A 127 21.03 1.75 -6.06
C ILE A 127 20.81 2.22 -4.61
N ALA A 128 19.61 2.01 -4.07
CA ALA A 128 19.29 2.39 -2.70
C ALA A 128 20.11 1.60 -1.67
N ASP A 129 20.36 0.30 -1.91
CA ASP A 129 21.21 -0.53 -1.06
C ASP A 129 22.67 -0.11 -1.10
N GLU A 130 23.21 0.21 -2.29
CA GLU A 130 24.58 0.71 -2.47
C GLU A 130 24.79 2.04 -1.73
N LEU A 131 23.85 2.99 -1.87
CA LEU A 131 23.88 4.27 -1.18
C LEU A 131 23.76 4.11 0.34
N ALA A 132 22.85 3.29 0.81
CA ALA A 132 22.65 3.03 2.22
C ALA A 132 23.92 2.41 2.85
N LYS A 133 24.52 1.41 2.18
CA LYS A 133 25.78 0.81 2.61
C LYS A 133 26.93 1.82 2.66
N LYS A 134 27.03 2.67 1.63
CA LYS A 134 28.09 3.68 1.51
C LYS A 134 28.01 4.73 2.62
N HIS A 135 26.80 5.12 3.02
CA HIS A 135 26.56 6.23 3.94
C HIS A 135 26.11 5.79 5.35
N GLY A 136 25.95 4.50 5.60
CA GLY A 136 25.45 3.97 6.87
C GLY A 136 23.96 4.26 7.11
N TRP A 137 23.14 4.44 6.06
CA TRP A 137 21.73 4.73 6.19
C TRP A 137 20.89 3.49 6.48
N PHE A 138 19.83 3.66 7.24
CA PHE A 138 18.84 2.61 7.48
C PHE A 138 17.96 2.41 6.22
N ARG A 139 17.82 1.15 5.77
CA ARG A 139 16.92 0.77 4.65
C ARG A 139 15.59 0.31 5.18
N ALA A 140 14.49 0.96 4.75
CA ALA A 140 13.15 0.59 5.16
C ALA A 140 12.68 -0.76 4.57
N ARG A 141 13.13 -1.12 3.34
CA ARG A 141 12.89 -2.42 2.68
C ARG A 141 11.42 -2.80 2.60
N GLN A 142 10.60 -1.92 1.99
CA GLN A 142 9.14 -2.06 1.94
C GLN A 142 8.62 -3.42 1.46
N PHE A 143 9.40 -4.16 0.67
CA PHE A 143 9.01 -5.43 0.07
C PHE A 143 9.45 -6.67 0.89
N ASP A 144 10.38 -6.47 1.82
CA ASP A 144 11.04 -7.55 2.56
C ASP A 144 10.87 -7.41 4.07
N ASN A 145 10.47 -6.24 4.55
CA ASN A 145 10.37 -5.96 5.98
C ASN A 145 9.11 -6.58 6.61
N PRO A 146 9.24 -7.55 7.53
CA PRO A 146 8.11 -8.23 8.15
C PRO A 146 7.22 -7.31 9.03
N ALA A 147 7.70 -6.13 9.41
CA ALA A 147 6.90 -5.13 10.12
C ALA A 147 5.70 -4.66 9.27
N ASN A 148 5.83 -4.65 7.94
CA ASN A 148 4.77 -4.28 7.03
C ASN A 148 3.51 -5.18 7.19
N PRO A 149 3.54 -6.49 6.94
CA PRO A 149 2.35 -7.32 7.17
C PRO A 149 1.98 -7.43 8.66
N ALA A 150 2.93 -7.37 9.59
CA ALA A 150 2.63 -7.40 11.03
C ALA A 150 1.70 -6.26 11.44
N PHE A 151 1.98 -5.04 11.02
CA PHE A 151 1.14 -3.87 11.32
C PHE A 151 -0.27 -4.00 10.73
N HIS A 152 -0.39 -4.56 9.53
CA HIS A 152 -1.70 -4.81 8.92
C HIS A 152 -2.48 -5.90 9.66
N ARG A 153 -1.82 -6.93 10.22
CA ARG A 153 -2.46 -7.91 11.11
C ARG A 153 -3.04 -7.24 12.35
N GLU A 154 -2.22 -6.40 13.00
CA GLU A 154 -2.56 -5.80 14.29
C GLU A 154 -3.59 -4.67 14.18
N THR A 155 -3.55 -3.90 13.09
CA THR A 155 -4.38 -2.70 12.93
C THR A 155 -5.46 -2.87 11.86
N THR A 156 -5.11 -2.94 10.60
CA THR A 156 -6.06 -2.95 9.48
C THR A 156 -7.05 -4.10 9.56
N ALA A 157 -6.57 -5.31 9.89
CA ALA A 157 -7.42 -6.48 10.04
C ALA A 157 -8.35 -6.33 11.24
N SER A 158 -7.85 -5.85 12.38
CA SER A 158 -8.64 -5.61 13.58
C SER A 158 -9.73 -4.56 13.35
N GLU A 159 -9.42 -3.50 12.61
CA GLU A 159 -10.40 -2.48 12.20
C GLU A 159 -11.52 -3.12 11.36
N ILE A 160 -11.17 -3.91 10.34
CA ILE A 160 -12.15 -4.59 9.48
C ILE A 160 -13.02 -5.57 10.29
N LEU A 161 -12.40 -6.40 11.13
CA LEU A 161 -13.12 -7.37 11.95
C LEU A 161 -14.07 -6.70 12.94
N SER A 162 -13.66 -5.57 13.52
CA SER A 162 -14.50 -4.77 14.42
C SER A 162 -15.69 -4.14 13.69
N ASP A 163 -15.48 -3.52 12.53
CA ASP A 163 -16.52 -2.84 11.75
C ASP A 163 -17.56 -3.83 11.19
N PHE A 164 -17.15 -5.08 10.95
CA PHE A 164 -18.01 -6.18 10.53
C PHE A 164 -18.42 -7.13 11.68
N ALA A 165 -18.24 -6.72 12.93
CA ALA A 165 -18.73 -7.53 14.06
C ALA A 165 -20.25 -7.74 13.96
N GLY A 166 -20.69 -9.00 14.03
CA GLY A 166 -22.10 -9.37 13.86
C GLY A 166 -22.68 -9.22 12.45
N LYS A 167 -21.85 -8.86 11.44
CA LYS A 167 -22.28 -8.71 10.05
C LYS A 167 -21.59 -9.75 9.16
N ARG A 168 -22.18 -10.04 8.00
CA ARG A 168 -21.53 -10.87 6.97
C ARG A 168 -20.34 -10.15 6.36
N LEU A 169 -19.28 -10.92 6.11
CA LEU A 169 -18.12 -10.54 5.32
C LEU A 169 -17.73 -11.78 4.50
N ASP A 170 -18.04 -11.77 3.22
CA ASP A 170 -17.87 -12.93 2.34
C ASP A 170 -16.56 -12.85 1.54
N TYR A 171 -16.17 -11.63 1.14
CA TYR A 171 -15.00 -11.40 0.30
C TYR A 171 -14.17 -10.23 0.82
N PHE A 172 -12.87 -10.40 0.77
CA PHE A 172 -11.88 -9.33 0.92
C PHE A 172 -11.08 -9.22 -0.38
N VAL A 173 -11.14 -8.07 -1.06
CA VAL A 173 -10.47 -7.83 -2.34
C VAL A 173 -9.37 -6.79 -2.15
N THR A 174 -8.16 -7.11 -2.58
CA THR A 174 -7.03 -6.18 -2.47
C THR A 174 -6.01 -6.37 -3.59
N GLY A 175 -5.24 -5.31 -3.88
CA GLY A 175 -4.25 -5.31 -4.96
C GLY A 175 -2.88 -5.81 -4.56
N PHE A 176 -2.15 -6.30 -5.54
CA PHE A 176 -0.77 -6.74 -5.43
C PHE A 176 0.20 -5.54 -5.54
N GLY A 177 0.69 -5.05 -4.42
CA GLY A 177 1.77 -4.05 -4.33
C GLY A 177 2.93 -4.57 -3.47
N THR A 178 3.17 -3.97 -2.30
CA THR A 178 4.13 -4.49 -1.32
C THR A 178 3.67 -5.76 -0.62
N THR A 179 2.43 -6.16 -0.84
CA THR A 179 1.72 -7.31 -0.26
C THR A 179 1.47 -7.28 1.24
N GLY A 180 1.89 -6.25 1.96
CA GLY A 180 1.68 -6.15 3.41
C GLY A 180 0.20 -6.22 3.81
N THR A 181 -0.67 -5.48 3.12
CA THR A 181 -2.14 -5.53 3.35
C THR A 181 -2.71 -6.90 3.03
N LEU A 182 -2.37 -7.45 1.84
CA LEU A 182 -2.84 -8.77 1.40
C LEU A 182 -2.45 -9.87 2.40
N THR A 183 -1.18 -9.92 2.78
CA THR A 183 -0.65 -10.89 3.73
C THR A 183 -1.23 -10.67 5.13
N GLY A 184 -1.09 -9.48 5.69
CA GLY A 184 -1.44 -9.22 7.08
C GLY A 184 -2.94 -9.34 7.34
N VAL A 185 -3.78 -8.72 6.50
CA VAL A 185 -5.23 -8.82 6.62
C VAL A 185 -5.70 -10.23 6.27
N GLY A 186 -5.17 -10.83 5.19
CA GLY A 186 -5.52 -12.18 4.78
C GLY A 186 -5.28 -13.21 5.89
N GLN A 187 -4.12 -13.19 6.54
CA GLN A 187 -3.80 -14.09 7.66
C GLN A 187 -4.81 -13.98 8.80
N MET A 188 -5.16 -12.75 9.19
CA MET A 188 -6.12 -12.54 10.28
C MET A 188 -7.56 -12.91 9.90
N LEU A 189 -7.96 -12.65 8.65
CA LEU A 189 -9.26 -13.08 8.16
C LEU A 189 -9.37 -14.60 8.10
N LYS A 190 -8.34 -15.30 7.62
CA LYS A 190 -8.31 -16.78 7.59
C LYS A 190 -8.38 -17.38 9.01
N LEU A 191 -7.79 -16.71 10.00
CA LEU A 191 -7.86 -17.15 11.39
C LEU A 191 -9.21 -16.88 12.03
N ALA A 192 -9.75 -15.66 11.88
CA ALA A 192 -10.94 -15.21 12.60
C ALA A 192 -12.27 -15.51 11.87
N ARG A 193 -12.23 -15.63 10.56
CA ARG A 193 -13.37 -15.87 9.67
C ARG A 193 -12.94 -16.73 8.47
N PRO A 194 -12.69 -18.03 8.66
CA PRO A 194 -12.12 -18.92 7.64
C PRO A 194 -12.94 -19.00 6.35
N ASP A 195 -14.23 -18.70 6.40
CA ASP A 195 -15.13 -18.70 5.23
C ASP A 195 -14.94 -17.46 4.32
N VAL A 196 -14.26 -16.42 4.79
CA VAL A 196 -14.00 -15.22 3.98
C VAL A 196 -13.03 -15.57 2.85
N ARG A 197 -13.43 -15.28 1.63
CA ARG A 197 -12.58 -15.45 0.46
C ARG A 197 -11.70 -14.22 0.25
N VAL A 198 -10.41 -14.44 0.19
CA VAL A 198 -9.40 -13.41 -0.09
C VAL A 198 -9.08 -13.41 -1.58
N VAL A 199 -9.42 -12.33 -2.25
CA VAL A 199 -9.18 -12.15 -3.68
C VAL A 199 -8.04 -11.16 -3.87
N ALA A 200 -6.94 -11.63 -4.43
CA ALA A 200 -5.85 -10.77 -4.87
C ALA A 200 -6.07 -10.32 -6.31
N THR A 201 -5.60 -9.13 -6.65
CA THR A 201 -5.64 -8.65 -8.04
C THR A 201 -4.31 -8.05 -8.46
N GLU A 202 -3.94 -8.29 -9.72
CA GLU A 202 -2.73 -7.79 -10.34
C GLU A 202 -2.98 -7.24 -11.76
N PRO A 203 -2.10 -6.38 -12.30
CA PRO A 203 -2.27 -5.85 -13.65
C PRO A 203 -2.15 -6.97 -14.69
N ALA A 204 -3.02 -6.96 -15.69
CA ALA A 204 -3.07 -7.99 -16.73
C ALA A 204 -1.75 -8.09 -17.53
N ASN A 205 -1.05 -6.96 -17.71
CA ASN A 205 0.23 -6.87 -18.42
C ASN A 205 1.47 -6.99 -17.52
N ALA A 206 1.28 -7.12 -16.20
CA ALA A 206 2.36 -7.34 -15.24
C ALA A 206 1.94 -8.39 -14.20
N ALA A 207 1.42 -9.52 -14.68
CA ALA A 207 0.82 -10.57 -13.87
C ALA A 207 1.90 -11.51 -13.28
N VAL A 208 2.77 -10.96 -12.44
CA VAL A 208 3.93 -11.65 -11.86
C VAL A 208 3.51 -12.76 -10.90
N LEU A 209 2.43 -12.57 -10.13
CA LEU A 209 1.90 -13.62 -9.25
C LEU A 209 1.33 -14.79 -10.04
N SER A 210 0.80 -14.53 -11.23
CA SER A 210 0.34 -15.56 -12.19
C SER A 210 1.49 -16.20 -12.99
N GLY A 211 2.76 -15.85 -12.71
CA GLY A 211 3.93 -16.39 -13.41
C GLY A 211 4.18 -15.82 -14.80
N LYS A 212 3.54 -14.72 -15.17
CA LYS A 212 3.76 -14.04 -16.45
C LYS A 212 4.92 -13.04 -16.37
N PRO A 213 5.61 -12.76 -17.49
CA PRO A 213 6.63 -11.73 -17.54
C PRO A 213 6.07 -10.37 -17.14
N TRP A 214 6.88 -9.61 -16.41
CA TRP A 214 6.53 -8.24 -16.08
C TRP A 214 6.66 -7.32 -17.32
N GLN A 215 5.67 -6.45 -17.49
CA GLN A 215 5.69 -5.37 -18.48
C GLN A 215 5.33 -4.05 -17.79
N LEU A 216 5.79 -2.95 -18.38
CA LEU A 216 5.47 -1.62 -17.89
C LEU A 216 3.95 -1.39 -17.88
N HIS A 217 3.43 -0.89 -16.77
CA HIS A 217 2.01 -0.60 -16.57
C HIS A 217 1.82 0.73 -15.81
N ARG A 218 0.61 1.29 -15.90
CA ARG A 218 0.27 2.59 -15.29
C ARG A 218 -0.46 2.49 -13.94
N ILE A 219 -0.68 1.29 -13.42
CA ILE A 219 -1.25 1.12 -12.07
C ILE A 219 -0.15 1.35 -11.04
N GLN A 220 0.14 2.62 -10.77
CA GLN A 220 1.25 3.04 -9.91
C GLN A 220 1.10 2.49 -8.49
N GLY A 221 2.19 1.93 -7.95
CA GLY A 221 2.24 1.35 -6.61
C GLY A 221 1.88 -0.13 -6.55
N TRP A 222 1.54 -0.75 -7.70
CA TRP A 222 1.31 -2.18 -7.84
C TRP A 222 2.43 -2.88 -8.61
N ALA A 223 2.44 -4.19 -8.51
CA ALA A 223 3.23 -5.13 -9.29
C ALA A 223 4.67 -4.66 -9.58
N PRO A 224 5.58 -4.77 -8.62
CA PRO A 224 7.00 -4.70 -8.92
C PRO A 224 7.39 -5.84 -9.88
N ASP A 225 8.58 -5.75 -10.48
CA ASP A 225 9.15 -6.76 -11.38
C ASP A 225 9.61 -8.06 -10.67
N PHE A 226 9.19 -8.24 -9.43
CA PHE A 226 9.46 -9.40 -8.59
C PHE A 226 8.31 -9.67 -7.60
N VAL A 227 8.32 -10.83 -6.97
CA VAL A 227 7.39 -11.17 -5.87
C VAL A 227 8.01 -10.75 -4.54
N PRO A 228 7.35 -9.87 -3.76
CA PRO A 228 7.83 -9.49 -2.43
C PRO A 228 8.00 -10.67 -1.49
N SER A 229 9.08 -10.69 -0.71
CA SER A 229 9.38 -11.82 0.20
C SER A 229 8.40 -11.90 1.39
N VAL A 230 7.71 -10.80 1.71
CA VAL A 230 6.68 -10.77 2.76
C VAL A 230 5.30 -11.29 2.30
N LEU A 231 5.17 -11.74 1.05
CA LEU A 231 3.93 -12.32 0.55
C LEU A 231 3.71 -13.71 1.13
N ASP A 232 2.59 -13.89 1.79
CA ASP A 232 2.03 -15.20 2.13
C ASP A 232 0.99 -15.60 1.06
N ARG A 233 1.38 -16.50 0.15
CA ARG A 233 0.48 -16.96 -0.91
C ARG A 233 -0.67 -17.81 -0.41
N SER A 234 -0.53 -18.45 0.76
CA SER A 234 -1.54 -19.35 1.32
C SER A 234 -2.84 -18.65 1.70
N VAL A 235 -2.80 -17.32 1.88
CA VAL A 235 -4.00 -16.55 2.20
C VAL A 235 -4.89 -16.25 0.99
N ILE A 236 -4.39 -16.48 -0.24
CA ILE A 236 -5.06 -16.11 -1.48
C ILE A 236 -5.96 -17.26 -1.94
N ASP A 237 -7.27 -17.05 -1.96
CA ASP A 237 -8.22 -18.02 -2.51
C ASP A 237 -8.38 -17.85 -4.02
N GLU A 238 -8.24 -16.63 -4.52
CA GLU A 238 -8.42 -16.32 -5.93
C GLU A 238 -7.51 -15.17 -6.36
N LEU A 239 -6.95 -15.29 -7.57
CA LEU A 239 -6.12 -14.27 -8.20
C LEU A 239 -6.76 -13.82 -9.50
N LEU A 240 -7.10 -12.54 -9.60
CA LEU A 240 -7.77 -11.94 -10.76
C LEU A 240 -6.89 -10.90 -11.44
N LEU A 241 -7.07 -10.77 -12.74
CA LEU A 241 -6.39 -9.77 -13.55
C LEU A 241 -7.29 -8.55 -13.77
N VAL A 242 -6.68 -7.38 -13.79
CA VAL A 242 -7.36 -6.12 -14.08
C VAL A 242 -6.56 -5.32 -15.11
N ASP A 243 -7.28 -4.74 -16.07
CA ASP A 243 -6.69 -3.83 -17.05
C ASP A 243 -6.50 -2.42 -16.46
N GLU A 244 -5.47 -1.70 -16.91
CA GLU A 244 -5.18 -0.35 -16.42
C GLU A 244 -6.25 0.69 -16.81
N VAL A 245 -6.89 0.51 -17.97
CA VAL A 245 -7.97 1.39 -18.44
C VAL A 245 -9.20 1.16 -17.54
N GLU A 246 -9.53 -0.11 -17.29
CA GLU A 246 -10.62 -0.50 -16.39
C GLU A 246 -10.40 0.09 -14.97
N GLY A 247 -9.17 -0.01 -14.44
CA GLY A 247 -8.83 0.56 -13.14
C GLY A 247 -8.99 2.08 -13.10
N ARG A 248 -8.52 2.77 -14.15
CA ARG A 248 -8.67 4.23 -14.28
C ARG A 248 -10.13 4.67 -14.37
N ASP A 249 -10.91 4.00 -15.20
CA ASP A 249 -12.28 4.39 -15.46
C ASP A 249 -13.17 4.08 -14.24
N THR A 250 -12.88 2.99 -13.52
CA THR A 250 -13.54 2.68 -12.24
C THR A 250 -13.20 3.70 -11.15
N ALA A 251 -11.94 4.20 -11.08
CA ALA A 251 -11.58 5.27 -10.15
C ALA A 251 -12.38 6.57 -10.43
N ARG A 252 -12.56 6.91 -11.71
CA ARG A 252 -13.37 8.06 -12.12
C ARG A 252 -14.84 7.90 -11.75
N ARG A 253 -15.38 6.71 -12.00
CA ARG A 253 -16.76 6.38 -11.63
C ARG A 253 -16.97 6.45 -10.12
N LEU A 254 -16.03 5.94 -9.32
CA LEU A 254 -16.09 6.01 -7.86
C LEU A 254 -16.18 7.46 -7.36
N ALA A 255 -15.40 8.37 -7.97
CA ALA A 255 -15.47 9.79 -7.67
C ALA A 255 -16.80 10.42 -8.11
N ALA A 256 -17.26 10.15 -9.34
CA ALA A 256 -18.44 10.79 -9.91
C ALA A 256 -19.77 10.25 -9.34
N GLU A 257 -19.81 8.96 -9.01
CA GLU A 257 -21.04 8.29 -8.59
C GLU A 257 -21.18 8.14 -7.07
N GLU A 258 -20.05 8.03 -6.33
CA GLU A 258 -20.05 7.82 -4.87
C GLU A 258 -19.38 8.96 -4.09
N GLY A 259 -18.77 9.95 -4.77
CA GLY A 259 -18.07 11.05 -4.13
C GLY A 259 -16.73 10.67 -3.49
N ILE A 260 -16.19 9.49 -3.80
CA ILE A 260 -14.95 8.98 -3.21
C ILE A 260 -13.82 9.11 -4.22
N PHE A 261 -12.95 10.10 -4.02
CA PHE A 261 -11.81 10.36 -4.90
C PHE A 261 -10.60 9.51 -4.51
N VAL A 262 -10.09 8.71 -5.46
CA VAL A 262 -9.01 7.75 -5.23
C VAL A 262 -8.05 7.66 -6.43
N GLY A 263 -6.89 7.04 -6.21
CA GLY A 263 -5.93 6.73 -7.27
C GLY A 263 -6.33 5.50 -8.12
N ILE A 264 -5.63 5.33 -9.25
CA ILE A 264 -5.87 4.24 -10.20
C ILE A 264 -5.80 2.84 -9.56
N SER A 265 -4.93 2.62 -8.58
CA SER A 265 -4.80 1.34 -7.89
C SER A 265 -6.03 0.98 -7.05
N ALA A 266 -6.67 1.96 -6.42
CA ALA A 266 -7.94 1.75 -5.71
C ALA A 266 -9.08 1.48 -6.71
N GLY A 267 -9.10 2.19 -7.86
CA GLY A 267 -10.03 1.90 -8.94
C GLY A 267 -9.86 0.49 -9.49
N ALA A 268 -8.63 0.02 -9.65
CA ALA A 268 -8.34 -1.35 -10.10
C ALA A 268 -8.81 -2.40 -9.07
N THR A 269 -8.61 -2.13 -7.77
CA THR A 269 -9.16 -2.99 -6.70
C THR A 269 -10.69 -3.06 -6.79
N LEU A 270 -11.34 -1.91 -6.94
CA LEU A 270 -12.81 -1.85 -7.06
C LEU A 270 -13.32 -2.52 -8.33
N ALA A 271 -12.63 -2.35 -9.47
CA ALA A 271 -12.99 -3.03 -10.72
C ALA A 271 -13.00 -4.56 -10.54
N THR A 272 -11.98 -5.08 -9.87
CA THR A 272 -11.93 -6.51 -9.51
C THR A 272 -13.06 -6.89 -8.56
N ALA A 273 -13.34 -6.08 -7.55
CA ALA A 273 -14.44 -6.36 -6.61
C ALA A 273 -15.81 -6.35 -7.32
N LEU A 274 -16.03 -5.47 -8.31
CA LEU A 274 -17.23 -5.45 -9.13
C LEU A 274 -17.36 -6.72 -10.00
N LYS A 275 -16.25 -7.24 -10.54
CA LYS A 275 -16.24 -8.54 -11.26
C LYS A 275 -16.65 -9.70 -10.35
N VAL A 276 -16.15 -9.72 -9.11
CA VAL A 276 -16.55 -10.73 -8.13
C VAL A 276 -18.03 -10.59 -7.77
N ALA A 277 -18.50 -9.36 -7.58
CA ALA A 277 -19.89 -9.07 -7.23
C ALA A 277 -20.91 -9.35 -8.34
N ALA A 278 -20.46 -9.46 -9.59
CA ALA A 278 -21.31 -9.76 -10.74
C ALA A 278 -21.60 -11.26 -10.94
N ARG A 279 -21.02 -12.12 -10.12
CA ARG A 279 -21.20 -13.59 -10.15
C ARG A 279 -22.41 -13.99 -9.32
#